data_3e240c8c89b069ad51c1024dc7fe03b4
#
_entry.id   3e240c8c89b069ad51c1024dc7fe03b4
#
_cell.length_a   1.000
_cell.length_b   1.000
_cell.length_c   1.000
_cell.angle_alpha   90.00
_cell.angle_beta   90.00
_cell.angle_gamma   90.00
#
_symmetry.space_group_name_H-M   'P 1'
#
loop_
_entity.id
_entity.type
_entity.pdbx_description
1 polymer ?
#
loop_
_entity_poly.entity_id
_entity_poly.type
_entity_poly.pdbx_seq_one_letter_code
_entity_poly.pdbx_strand_id
1 'polypeptide(L)'
;MSKEPNQNNEPVVDENSIISERRSKLDELRKLGVAFPNQFKPENLSSELHKNFDTDDKETLEKKGIEVSVSGRMMLKRVMGKASFATIQDNNGRIQLYVTRDFINSDDNPELYAQFKKWDLGDIVGAKGKLFKTRTNELTIEVTEIVLLTKSIRPLPEKFHGLSDQETKYRQRYVDLIVNEDTKKTFLNRSKIISNMRTFMEEHEFLEVETPMLHPIPGGATARPFETHHNALDMDMYLRIAPELYLKRLVVGGFDRVFEINRNFRNEGLSVRHNPEFTMMEFYAAYTEYKWLMNFTEDCIRDVTKRILGTLKVKYQDKTIDFEKPFERLTLVEAIMKYSSQFSEAQLNDIDFIKSYLSKNGENLPDSSGLGAYQLVLFELEAEAKLWDPTYIIDYPTEVSPLARASDTNNAITERFELFIAGREIANGFSELNDAEDQAKRFQMQVAAKDAGDEEAMYYDADFIRALEYGLPPTGGCGVGIDRLVMLLTDSPSIRDVILFPHMRAE
;
A
#
# COMPACT_ATOMS: atom_id res chain seq x y z
N MET A 1 -20.84 40.37 32.88
CA MET A 1 -21.58 39.11 33.10
C MET A 1 -21.61 38.33 31.79
N SER A 2 -20.58 37.54 31.58
CA SER A 2 -20.43 36.63 30.41
C SER A 2 -20.93 35.27 30.81
N LYS A 3 -21.94 34.79 30.10
CA LYS A 3 -22.50 33.45 30.27
C LYS A 3 -21.54 32.43 29.64
N GLU A 4 -20.99 31.54 30.45
CA GLU A 4 -20.30 30.34 30.00
C GLU A 4 -21.28 29.39 29.27
N PRO A 5 -20.83 28.69 28.20
CA PRO A 5 -21.67 27.70 27.57
C PRO A 5 -21.70 26.40 28.39
N ASN A 6 -22.93 25.92 28.62
CA ASN A 6 -23.23 24.66 29.26
C ASN A 6 -22.50 23.48 28.56
N GLN A 7 -21.57 22.86 29.22
CA GLN A 7 -21.02 21.56 28.83
C GLN A 7 -22.10 20.50 29.17
N ASN A 8 -22.73 19.95 28.15
CA ASN A 8 -23.50 18.72 28.26
C ASN A 8 -22.54 17.57 28.63
N ASN A 9 -22.45 17.25 29.90
CA ASN A 9 -21.84 16.02 30.40
C ASN A 9 -22.84 14.86 30.11
N GLU A 10 -22.74 14.27 28.91
CA GLU A 10 -23.25 12.91 28.72
C GLU A 10 -22.35 11.95 29.51
N PRO A 11 -22.90 10.98 30.26
CA PRO A 11 -22.09 10.05 31.03
C PRO A 11 -21.24 9.21 30.06
N VAL A 12 -19.92 9.22 30.24
CA VAL A 12 -19.02 8.29 29.56
C VAL A 12 -19.41 6.87 29.95
N VAL A 13 -20.09 6.17 29.07
CA VAL A 13 -20.48 4.78 29.29
C VAL A 13 -19.23 3.93 29.26
N ASP A 14 -18.90 3.25 30.36
CA ASP A 14 -17.73 2.35 30.43
C ASP A 14 -17.86 1.24 29.38
N GLU A 15 -16.87 1.13 28.47
CA GLU A 15 -16.84 0.12 27.42
C GLU A 15 -16.98 -1.30 27.98
N ASN A 16 -16.45 -1.56 29.16
CA ASN A 16 -16.54 -2.85 29.84
C ASN A 16 -17.99 -3.19 30.25
N SER A 17 -18.79 -2.19 30.61
CA SER A 17 -20.19 -2.40 30.93
C SER A 17 -21.04 -2.78 29.71
N ILE A 18 -20.77 -2.15 28.54
CA ILE A 18 -21.41 -2.48 27.26
C ILE A 18 -21.03 -3.90 26.82
N ILE A 19 -19.75 -4.26 26.92
CA ILE A 19 -19.26 -5.59 26.58
C ILE A 19 -19.94 -6.65 27.46
N SER A 20 -20.07 -6.40 28.75
CA SER A 20 -20.73 -7.31 29.69
C SER A 20 -22.22 -7.50 29.36
N GLU A 21 -22.93 -6.41 29.07
CA GLU A 21 -24.33 -6.46 28.63
C GLU A 21 -24.50 -7.27 27.34
N ARG A 22 -23.63 -7.04 26.34
CA ARG A 22 -23.70 -7.75 25.06
C ARG A 22 -23.34 -9.23 25.19
N ARG A 23 -22.47 -9.60 26.12
CA ARG A 23 -22.20 -11.01 26.47
C ARG A 23 -23.42 -11.66 27.10
N SER A 24 -24.10 -10.97 28.00
CA SER A 24 -25.35 -11.48 28.59
C SER A 24 -26.44 -11.70 27.52
N LYS A 25 -26.58 -10.77 26.56
CA LYS A 25 -27.48 -10.94 25.41
C LYS A 25 -27.08 -12.15 24.54
N LEU A 26 -25.80 -12.38 24.34
CA LEU A 26 -25.32 -13.56 23.60
C LEU A 26 -25.65 -14.86 24.34
N ASP A 27 -25.53 -14.89 25.67
CA ASP A 27 -25.89 -16.06 26.48
C ASP A 27 -27.41 -16.33 26.44
N GLU A 28 -28.25 -15.29 26.38
CA GLU A 28 -29.66 -15.44 26.11
C GLU A 28 -29.93 -16.06 24.73
N LEU A 29 -29.26 -15.58 23.69
CA LEU A 29 -29.39 -16.11 22.33
C LEU A 29 -29.00 -17.59 22.25
N ARG A 30 -27.92 -18.01 22.95
CA ARG A 30 -27.53 -19.42 23.03
C ARG A 30 -28.56 -20.33 23.67
N LYS A 31 -29.35 -19.79 24.62
CA LYS A 31 -30.47 -20.54 25.24
C LYS A 31 -31.65 -20.70 24.31
N LEU A 32 -31.85 -19.77 23.35
CA LEU A 32 -32.92 -19.82 22.37
C LEU A 32 -32.60 -20.76 21.18
N GLY A 33 -31.35 -21.13 20.98
CA GLY A 33 -30.91 -22.01 19.87
C GLY A 33 -29.53 -21.70 19.36
N VAL A 34 -29.33 -21.80 18.04
CA VAL A 34 -28.05 -21.55 17.38
C VAL A 34 -27.79 -20.04 17.32
N ALA A 35 -26.88 -19.55 18.16
CA ALA A 35 -26.56 -18.12 18.26
C ALA A 35 -25.78 -17.56 17.04
N PHE A 36 -25.12 -18.42 16.25
CA PHE A 36 -24.34 -18.07 15.06
C PHE A 36 -24.74 -18.97 13.89
N PRO A 37 -25.97 -18.78 13.30
CA PRO A 37 -26.41 -19.58 12.18
C PRO A 37 -25.58 -19.27 10.93
N ASN A 38 -25.31 -20.30 10.12
CA ASN A 38 -24.48 -20.20 8.90
C ASN A 38 -25.21 -20.61 7.61
N GLN A 39 -26.51 -20.90 7.67
CA GLN A 39 -27.30 -21.35 6.52
C GLN A 39 -27.79 -20.19 5.65
N PHE A 40 -27.85 -18.96 6.18
CA PHE A 40 -28.32 -17.79 5.43
C PHE A 40 -27.32 -17.44 4.31
N LYS A 41 -27.81 -17.34 3.08
CA LYS A 41 -27.01 -16.94 1.92
C LYS A 41 -27.64 -15.70 1.30
N PRO A 42 -26.93 -14.55 1.30
CA PRO A 42 -27.37 -13.37 0.54
C PRO A 42 -27.18 -13.63 -0.96
N GLU A 43 -28.10 -13.12 -1.77
CA GLU A 43 -28.06 -13.22 -3.23
C GLU A 43 -27.78 -11.86 -3.87
N ASN A 44 -27.92 -10.77 -3.12
CA ASN A 44 -27.83 -9.41 -3.62
C ASN A 44 -26.84 -8.58 -2.81
N LEU A 45 -26.13 -7.66 -3.50
CA LEU A 45 -25.30 -6.63 -2.90
C LEU A 45 -26.00 -5.27 -2.93
N SER A 46 -25.81 -4.47 -1.88
CA SER A 46 -26.44 -3.15 -1.76
C SER A 46 -26.14 -2.24 -2.96
N SER A 47 -24.89 -2.23 -3.43
CA SER A 47 -24.47 -1.41 -4.59
C SER A 47 -25.15 -1.81 -5.90
N GLU A 48 -25.40 -3.10 -6.10
CA GLU A 48 -26.11 -3.62 -7.28
C GLU A 48 -27.59 -3.22 -7.23
N LEU A 49 -28.20 -3.30 -6.04
CA LEU A 49 -29.57 -2.88 -5.86
C LEU A 49 -29.73 -1.38 -6.13
N HIS A 50 -28.85 -0.55 -5.59
CA HIS A 50 -28.84 0.89 -5.88
C HIS A 50 -28.62 1.17 -7.37
N LYS A 51 -27.62 0.55 -7.99
CA LYS A 51 -27.32 0.70 -9.41
C LYS A 51 -28.51 0.37 -10.33
N ASN A 52 -29.25 -0.68 -9.97
CA ASN A 52 -30.32 -1.21 -10.83
C ASN A 52 -31.69 -0.54 -10.56
N PHE A 53 -31.93 -0.02 -9.36
CA PHE A 53 -33.26 0.38 -8.92
C PHE A 53 -33.38 1.79 -8.33
N ASP A 54 -32.31 2.57 -8.17
CA ASP A 54 -32.38 3.94 -7.66
C ASP A 54 -33.14 4.90 -8.60
N THR A 55 -33.17 4.59 -9.90
CA THR A 55 -33.91 5.40 -10.88
C THR A 55 -35.39 5.05 -10.97
N ASP A 56 -35.79 3.88 -10.47
CA ASP A 56 -37.20 3.46 -10.45
C ASP A 56 -38.01 4.30 -9.46
N ASP A 57 -39.21 4.67 -9.83
CA ASP A 57 -40.15 5.29 -8.90
C ASP A 57 -40.85 4.23 -8.00
N LYS A 58 -41.58 4.72 -7.00
CA LYS A 58 -42.27 3.86 -6.03
C LYS A 58 -43.28 2.92 -6.70
N GLU A 59 -44.08 3.40 -7.65
CA GLU A 59 -45.12 2.61 -8.31
C GLU A 59 -44.50 1.51 -9.21
N THR A 60 -43.39 1.81 -9.86
CA THR A 60 -42.62 0.87 -10.68
C THR A 60 -42.08 -0.27 -9.83
N LEU A 61 -41.44 0.04 -8.68
CA LEU A 61 -40.92 -0.98 -7.77
C LEU A 61 -42.03 -1.86 -7.19
N GLU A 62 -43.14 -1.26 -6.76
CA GLU A 62 -44.29 -2.01 -6.26
C GLU A 62 -44.87 -2.98 -7.30
N LYS A 63 -44.97 -2.54 -8.56
CA LYS A 63 -45.43 -3.39 -9.68
C LYS A 63 -44.46 -4.50 -10.03
N LYS A 64 -43.13 -4.24 -9.95
CA LYS A 64 -42.07 -5.23 -10.20
C LYS A 64 -42.03 -6.30 -9.13
N GLY A 65 -42.37 -5.99 -7.88
CA GLY A 65 -42.39 -6.92 -6.77
C GLY A 65 -41.05 -7.62 -6.51
N ILE A 66 -39.94 -6.88 -6.60
CA ILE A 66 -38.57 -7.42 -6.55
C ILE A 66 -38.28 -7.98 -5.16
N GLU A 67 -38.08 -9.28 -5.08
CA GLU A 67 -37.62 -9.96 -3.87
C GLU A 67 -36.11 -10.00 -3.83
N VAL A 68 -35.51 -9.74 -2.66
CA VAL A 68 -34.08 -9.66 -2.44
C VAL A 68 -33.67 -10.32 -1.15
N SER A 69 -32.43 -10.83 -1.14
CA SER A 69 -31.79 -11.41 0.03
C SER A 69 -30.43 -10.74 0.24
N VAL A 70 -30.27 -10.06 1.36
CA VAL A 70 -29.06 -9.28 1.69
C VAL A 70 -28.51 -9.64 3.06
N SER A 71 -27.24 -9.43 3.29
CA SER A 71 -26.63 -9.48 4.61
C SER A 71 -25.65 -8.34 4.83
N GLY A 72 -25.47 -7.92 6.06
CA GLY A 72 -24.53 -6.86 6.37
C GLY A 72 -24.47 -6.53 7.86
N ARG A 73 -23.53 -5.66 8.20
CA ARG A 73 -23.38 -5.13 9.55
C ARG A 73 -24.37 -4.01 9.80
N MET A 74 -25.11 -4.09 10.88
CA MET A 74 -26.10 -3.06 11.29
C MET A 74 -25.36 -1.81 11.77
N MET A 75 -25.41 -0.75 10.96
CA MET A 75 -24.74 0.53 11.22
C MET A 75 -25.65 1.56 11.86
N LEU A 76 -26.96 1.45 11.63
CA LEU A 76 -28.00 2.32 12.17
C LEU A 76 -29.22 1.50 12.54
N LYS A 77 -29.90 1.91 13.61
CA LYS A 77 -31.19 1.36 13.98
C LYS A 77 -32.03 2.45 14.64
N ARG A 78 -33.27 2.59 14.19
CA ARG A 78 -34.26 3.51 14.75
C ARG A 78 -35.58 2.77 14.99
N VAL A 79 -35.95 2.61 16.25
CA VAL A 79 -37.20 1.92 16.66
C VAL A 79 -38.32 2.94 16.78
N MET A 80 -39.48 2.66 16.17
CA MET A 80 -40.67 3.50 16.18
C MET A 80 -41.93 2.64 16.50
N GLY A 81 -42.05 2.22 17.75
CA GLY A 81 -43.18 1.38 18.18
C GLY A 81 -43.18 -0.02 17.54
N LYS A 82 -44.12 -0.27 16.60
CA LYS A 82 -44.27 -1.54 15.88
C LYS A 82 -43.43 -1.66 14.61
N ALA A 83 -42.72 -0.59 14.24
CA ALA A 83 -41.89 -0.55 13.08
C ALA A 83 -40.48 -0.04 13.45
N SER A 84 -39.48 -0.41 12.67
CA SER A 84 -38.11 0.05 12.83
C SER A 84 -37.47 0.24 11.46
N PHE A 85 -36.55 1.20 11.38
CA PHE A 85 -35.60 1.30 10.29
C PHE A 85 -34.22 0.86 10.78
N ALA A 86 -33.54 0.04 10.00
CA ALA A 86 -32.15 -0.28 10.21
C ALA A 86 -31.37 -0.05 8.90
N THR A 87 -30.11 0.33 8.99
CA THR A 87 -29.21 0.39 7.83
C THR A 87 -28.14 -0.65 8.02
N ILE A 88 -28.02 -1.54 7.07
CA ILE A 88 -26.93 -2.51 7.04
C ILE A 88 -25.87 -2.11 6.00
N GLN A 89 -24.63 -2.45 6.29
CA GLN A 89 -23.48 -2.24 5.44
C GLN A 89 -22.91 -3.59 5.02
N ASP A 90 -22.83 -3.82 3.71
CA ASP A 90 -22.16 -4.97 3.12
C ASP A 90 -20.77 -4.61 2.59
N ASN A 91 -20.21 -5.45 1.72
CA ASN A 91 -18.90 -5.19 1.14
C ASN A 91 -18.86 -3.92 0.26
N ASN A 92 -19.96 -3.56 -0.39
CA ASN A 92 -19.96 -2.56 -1.47
C ASN A 92 -20.80 -1.33 -1.17
N GLY A 93 -21.55 -1.29 -0.05
CA GLY A 93 -22.37 -0.14 0.28
C GLY A 93 -23.29 -0.37 1.47
N ARG A 94 -24.36 0.40 1.51
CA ARG A 94 -25.38 0.35 2.57
C ARG A 94 -26.75 0.27 1.95
N ILE A 95 -27.67 -0.42 2.64
CA ILE A 95 -29.08 -0.45 2.27
C ILE A 95 -29.95 -0.34 3.51
N GLN A 96 -31.10 0.31 3.38
CA GLN A 96 -32.07 0.47 4.44
C GLN A 96 -33.01 -0.74 4.51
N LEU A 97 -33.29 -1.19 5.71
CA LEU A 97 -34.27 -2.20 6.06
C LEU A 97 -35.45 -1.55 6.77
N TYR A 98 -36.66 -1.87 6.35
CA TYR A 98 -37.90 -1.56 7.08
C TYR A 98 -38.44 -2.84 7.73
N VAL A 99 -38.39 -2.88 9.05
CA VAL A 99 -38.68 -4.07 9.85
C VAL A 99 -39.91 -3.79 10.65
N THR A 100 -40.99 -4.53 10.40
CA THR A 100 -42.25 -4.40 11.15
C THR A 100 -42.60 -5.67 11.91
N ARG A 101 -43.23 -5.52 13.07
CA ARG A 101 -43.66 -6.67 13.85
C ARG A 101 -44.61 -7.57 13.07
N ASP A 102 -45.50 -6.99 12.31
CA ASP A 102 -46.59 -7.71 11.64
C ASP A 102 -46.06 -8.53 10.41
N PHE A 103 -44.87 -8.24 9.88
CA PHE A 103 -44.27 -9.00 8.80
C PHE A 103 -43.23 -10.05 9.26
N ILE A 104 -42.45 -9.77 10.32
CA ILE A 104 -41.38 -10.69 10.70
C ILE A 104 -41.77 -11.67 11.81
N ASN A 105 -42.81 -11.38 12.62
CA ASN A 105 -43.29 -12.34 13.58
C ASN A 105 -44.07 -13.44 12.86
N SER A 106 -43.79 -14.68 13.22
CA SER A 106 -44.46 -15.88 12.73
C SER A 106 -44.99 -16.72 13.87
N ASP A 107 -45.81 -17.74 13.57
CA ASP A 107 -46.27 -18.71 14.56
C ASP A 107 -45.11 -19.44 15.25
N ASP A 108 -44.00 -19.69 14.49
CA ASP A 108 -42.81 -20.31 15.04
C ASP A 108 -41.93 -19.38 15.89
N ASN A 109 -42.00 -18.07 15.65
CA ASN A 109 -41.28 -17.07 16.44
C ASN A 109 -42.09 -15.77 16.62
N PRO A 110 -43.08 -15.77 17.48
CA PRO A 110 -43.98 -14.63 17.72
C PRO A 110 -43.26 -13.43 18.38
N GLU A 111 -42.07 -13.63 18.95
CA GLU A 111 -41.31 -12.61 19.68
C GLU A 111 -40.09 -12.08 18.86
N LEU A 112 -39.96 -12.42 17.59
CA LEU A 112 -38.79 -12.07 16.76
C LEU A 112 -38.57 -10.55 16.70
N TYR A 113 -39.62 -9.76 16.58
CA TYR A 113 -39.53 -8.30 16.59
C TYR A 113 -39.08 -7.74 17.97
N ALA A 114 -39.47 -8.37 19.05
CA ALA A 114 -39.02 -7.99 20.39
C ALA A 114 -37.54 -8.34 20.59
N GLN A 115 -37.07 -9.47 20.01
CA GLN A 115 -35.65 -9.83 19.96
C GLN A 115 -34.87 -8.84 19.08
N PHE A 116 -35.34 -8.51 17.89
CA PHE A 116 -34.70 -7.52 16.98
C PHE A 116 -34.49 -6.17 17.65
N LYS A 117 -35.44 -5.70 18.45
CA LYS A 117 -35.27 -4.44 19.20
C LYS A 117 -34.08 -4.46 20.15
N LYS A 118 -33.71 -5.63 20.69
CA LYS A 118 -32.55 -5.82 21.60
C LYS A 118 -31.22 -5.99 20.89
N TRP A 119 -31.22 -6.25 19.58
CA TRP A 119 -29.96 -6.36 18.80
C TRP A 119 -29.22 -5.03 18.84
N ASP A 120 -27.90 -5.08 18.71
CA ASP A 120 -27.04 -3.91 18.87
C ASP A 120 -26.43 -3.44 17.54
N LEU A 121 -26.04 -2.19 17.48
CA LEU A 121 -25.21 -1.70 16.37
C LEU A 121 -23.90 -2.48 16.34
N GLY A 122 -23.50 -2.85 15.13
CA GLY A 122 -22.37 -3.73 14.90
C GLY A 122 -22.75 -5.20 14.68
N ASP A 123 -23.95 -5.63 15.08
CA ASP A 123 -24.44 -6.98 14.80
C ASP A 123 -24.51 -7.22 13.28
N ILE A 124 -24.20 -8.46 12.83
CA ILE A 124 -24.36 -8.86 11.43
C ILE A 124 -25.68 -9.57 11.28
N VAL A 125 -26.47 -9.10 10.32
CA VAL A 125 -27.83 -9.60 10.09
C VAL A 125 -28.01 -10.02 8.63
N GLY A 126 -28.87 -11.02 8.40
CA GLY A 126 -29.41 -11.38 7.11
C GLY A 126 -30.87 -10.95 7.04
N ALA A 127 -31.31 -10.48 5.89
CA ALA A 127 -32.68 -10.06 5.65
C ALA A 127 -33.16 -10.43 4.27
N LYS A 128 -34.40 -10.94 4.16
CA LYS A 128 -35.12 -11.10 2.90
C LYS A 128 -36.35 -10.21 2.90
N GLY A 129 -36.76 -9.77 1.72
CA GLY A 129 -37.96 -8.94 1.60
C GLY A 129 -38.08 -8.32 0.22
N LYS A 130 -39.00 -7.37 0.10
CA LYS A 130 -39.31 -6.70 -1.17
C LYS A 130 -38.72 -5.30 -1.20
N LEU A 131 -38.18 -4.92 -2.35
CA LEU A 131 -37.72 -3.55 -2.57
C LEU A 131 -38.90 -2.60 -2.70
N PHE A 132 -38.78 -1.46 -2.03
CA PHE A 132 -39.69 -0.33 -2.18
C PHE A 132 -38.98 1.00 -1.94
N LYS A 133 -39.63 2.11 -2.24
CA LYS A 133 -39.13 3.44 -1.89
C LYS A 133 -39.96 4.07 -0.77
N THR A 134 -39.25 4.63 0.20
CA THR A 134 -39.87 5.40 1.29
C THR A 134 -40.49 6.73 0.75
N ARG A 135 -41.17 7.47 1.64
CA ARG A 135 -41.69 8.81 1.30
C ARG A 135 -40.60 9.82 0.93
N THR A 136 -39.38 9.60 1.43
CA THR A 136 -38.20 10.41 1.14
C THR A 136 -37.40 9.86 -0.04
N ASN A 137 -37.96 8.95 -0.83
CA ASN A 137 -37.36 8.33 -2.01
C ASN A 137 -36.12 7.47 -1.72
N GLU A 138 -35.96 7.00 -0.48
CA GLU A 138 -34.87 6.07 -0.08
C GLU A 138 -35.18 4.63 -0.50
N LEU A 139 -34.27 3.97 -1.22
CA LEU A 139 -34.38 2.56 -1.58
C LEU A 139 -34.29 1.70 -0.31
N THR A 140 -35.32 0.90 -0.06
CA THR A 140 -35.50 0.21 1.21
C THR A 140 -36.02 -1.20 0.97
N ILE A 141 -35.67 -2.14 1.83
CA ILE A 141 -36.21 -3.50 1.82
C ILE A 141 -37.31 -3.60 2.88
N GLU A 142 -38.53 -3.90 2.47
CA GLU A 142 -39.62 -4.31 3.36
C GLU A 142 -39.39 -5.75 3.78
N VAL A 143 -38.91 -5.93 4.99
CA VAL A 143 -38.36 -7.20 5.49
C VAL A 143 -39.47 -8.17 5.86
N THR A 144 -39.41 -9.36 5.28
CA THR A 144 -40.29 -10.50 5.59
C THR A 144 -39.59 -11.58 6.40
N GLU A 145 -38.27 -11.71 6.30
CA GLU A 145 -37.45 -12.63 7.07
C GLU A 145 -36.19 -11.89 7.55
N ILE A 146 -35.86 -12.04 8.84
CA ILE A 146 -34.64 -11.46 9.40
C ILE A 146 -33.96 -12.44 10.35
N VAL A 147 -32.65 -12.55 10.25
CA VAL A 147 -31.84 -13.47 11.05
C VAL A 147 -30.63 -12.73 11.62
N LEU A 148 -30.35 -12.91 12.91
CA LEU A 148 -29.09 -12.50 13.51
C LEU A 148 -28.01 -13.52 13.18
N LEU A 149 -27.06 -13.15 12.34
CA LEU A 149 -25.99 -14.05 11.89
C LEU A 149 -24.81 -14.04 12.86
N THR A 150 -24.50 -12.85 13.43
CA THR A 150 -23.37 -12.69 14.35
C THR A 150 -23.66 -11.58 15.35
N LYS A 151 -23.57 -11.90 16.64
CA LYS A 151 -23.61 -10.91 17.71
C LYS A 151 -22.27 -10.20 17.86
N SER A 152 -22.27 -8.88 17.71
CA SER A 152 -21.10 -8.03 17.99
C SER A 152 -20.97 -7.78 19.51
N ILE A 153 -19.87 -8.18 20.09
CA ILE A 153 -19.61 -8.01 21.52
C ILE A 153 -19.05 -6.63 21.84
N ARG A 154 -18.11 -6.12 21.01
CA ARG A 154 -17.55 -4.78 21.19
C ARG A 154 -18.41 -3.74 20.49
N PRO A 155 -18.65 -2.57 21.10
CA PRO A 155 -19.32 -1.47 20.41
C PRO A 155 -18.45 -0.96 19.26
N LEU A 156 -19.09 -0.45 18.21
CA LEU A 156 -18.39 0.33 17.22
C LEU A 156 -18.04 1.71 17.79
N PRO A 157 -16.91 2.32 17.38
CA PRO A 157 -16.59 3.70 17.73
C PRO A 157 -17.75 4.65 17.40
N GLU A 158 -17.93 5.70 18.20
CA GLU A 158 -19.00 6.68 17.97
C GLU A 158 -18.85 7.38 16.61
N LYS A 159 -19.98 7.54 15.91
CA LYS A 159 -20.03 8.08 14.54
C LYS A 159 -19.40 9.45 14.37
N PHE A 160 -19.42 10.30 15.41
CA PHE A 160 -18.99 11.69 15.33
C PHE A 160 -17.50 11.89 15.62
N HIS A 161 -16.85 10.92 16.23
CA HIS A 161 -15.42 11.01 16.54
C HIS A 161 -14.59 9.96 15.80
N GLY A 162 -15.23 8.89 15.24
CA GLY A 162 -14.56 7.79 14.53
C GLY A 162 -13.42 7.20 15.35
N LEU A 163 -12.51 6.48 14.68
CA LEU A 163 -11.16 6.30 15.20
C LEU A 163 -10.37 7.57 14.84
N SER A 164 -10.36 8.57 15.72
CA SER A 164 -9.63 9.83 15.50
C SER A 164 -8.13 9.65 15.70
N ASP A 165 -7.75 8.72 16.57
CA ASP A 165 -6.36 8.38 16.83
C ASP A 165 -5.77 7.55 15.70
N GLN A 166 -4.72 8.07 15.06
CA GLN A 166 -4.08 7.44 13.91
C GLN A 166 -3.41 6.11 14.28
N GLU A 167 -2.85 6.01 15.49
CA GLU A 167 -2.21 4.78 15.95
C GLU A 167 -3.25 3.66 16.13
N THR A 168 -4.38 3.96 16.72
CA THR A 168 -5.49 3.01 16.88
C THR A 168 -6.03 2.54 15.52
N LYS A 169 -6.10 3.41 14.48
CA LYS A 169 -6.45 3.00 13.10
C LYS A 169 -5.50 1.95 12.56
N TYR A 170 -4.21 2.08 12.80
CA TYR A 170 -3.23 1.11 12.32
C TYR A 170 -3.30 -0.21 13.10
N ARG A 171 -3.44 -0.16 14.43
CA ARG A 171 -3.52 -1.34 15.30
C ARG A 171 -4.83 -2.11 15.14
N GLN A 172 -5.94 -1.39 14.99
CA GLN A 172 -7.27 -1.96 14.83
C GLN A 172 -7.82 -1.72 13.41
N ARG A 173 -7.04 -2.04 12.40
CA ARG A 173 -7.39 -1.85 10.98
C ARG A 173 -8.74 -2.46 10.62
N TYR A 174 -9.12 -3.56 11.22
CA TYR A 174 -10.42 -4.19 11.03
C TYR A 174 -11.58 -3.32 11.51
N VAL A 175 -11.39 -2.50 12.55
CA VAL A 175 -12.39 -1.52 12.99
C VAL A 175 -12.40 -0.32 12.05
N ASP A 176 -11.22 0.20 11.70
CA ASP A 176 -11.05 1.30 10.75
C ASP A 176 -11.75 1.00 9.41
N LEU A 177 -11.59 -0.20 8.86
CA LEU A 177 -12.28 -0.67 7.65
C LEU A 177 -13.81 -0.75 7.79
N ILE A 178 -14.34 -0.95 9.00
CA ILE A 178 -15.78 -0.97 9.25
C ILE A 178 -16.37 0.45 9.23
N VAL A 179 -15.67 1.41 9.84
CA VAL A 179 -16.24 2.75 10.11
C VAL A 179 -15.76 3.82 9.12
N ASN A 180 -14.65 3.61 8.42
CA ASN A 180 -14.03 4.58 7.53
C ASN A 180 -14.03 4.10 6.07
N GLU A 181 -14.88 4.72 5.25
CA GLU A 181 -15.01 4.39 3.83
C GLU A 181 -13.77 4.77 3.02
N ASP A 182 -13.07 5.85 3.39
CA ASP A 182 -11.86 6.28 2.70
C ASP A 182 -10.72 5.27 2.87
N THR A 183 -10.55 4.71 4.08
CA THR A 183 -9.59 3.62 4.30
C THR A 183 -9.90 2.42 3.42
N LYS A 184 -11.17 2.01 3.35
CA LYS A 184 -11.58 0.91 2.47
C LYS A 184 -11.28 1.19 1.01
N LYS A 185 -11.58 2.40 0.54
CA LYS A 185 -11.32 2.86 -0.83
C LYS A 185 -9.81 2.83 -1.15
N THR A 186 -8.96 3.25 -0.22
CA THR A 186 -7.50 3.19 -0.37
C THR A 186 -7.03 1.75 -0.66
N PHE A 187 -7.49 0.77 0.11
CA PHE A 187 -7.09 -0.64 -0.10
C PHE A 187 -7.70 -1.27 -1.34
N LEU A 188 -8.92 -0.90 -1.72
CA LEU A 188 -9.50 -1.30 -3.00
C LEU A 188 -8.70 -0.73 -4.19
N ASN A 189 -8.29 0.53 -4.11
CA ASN A 189 -7.45 1.15 -5.12
C ASN A 189 -6.05 0.52 -5.16
N ARG A 190 -5.44 0.23 -4.00
CA ARG A 190 -4.17 -0.53 -3.94
C ARG A 190 -4.25 -1.84 -4.72
N SER A 191 -5.29 -2.63 -4.49
CA SER A 191 -5.49 -3.89 -5.21
C SER A 191 -5.62 -3.67 -6.73
N LYS A 192 -6.37 -2.65 -7.15
CA LYS A 192 -6.52 -2.30 -8.56
C LYS A 192 -5.21 -1.79 -9.18
N ILE A 193 -4.42 -0.99 -8.46
CA ILE A 193 -3.11 -0.49 -8.93
C ILE A 193 -2.21 -1.69 -9.25
N ILE A 194 -2.07 -2.63 -8.30
CA ILE A 194 -1.24 -3.82 -8.49
C ILE A 194 -1.73 -4.68 -9.67
N SER A 195 -3.05 -4.88 -9.78
CA SER A 195 -3.64 -5.63 -10.91
C SER A 195 -3.36 -4.94 -12.25
N ASN A 196 -3.51 -3.60 -12.33
CA ASN A 196 -3.23 -2.87 -13.57
C ASN A 196 -1.73 -2.86 -13.92
N MET A 197 -0.84 -2.83 -12.93
CA MET A 197 0.60 -2.99 -13.20
C MET A 197 0.90 -4.37 -13.81
N ARG A 198 0.32 -5.45 -13.27
CA ARG A 198 0.46 -6.79 -13.89
C ARG A 198 -0.04 -6.80 -15.33
N THR A 199 -1.23 -6.27 -15.56
CA THR A 199 -1.80 -6.19 -16.90
C THR A 199 -0.89 -5.42 -17.86
N PHE A 200 -0.32 -4.27 -17.42
CA PHE A 200 0.63 -3.51 -18.23
C PHE A 200 1.87 -4.34 -18.57
N MET A 201 2.44 -5.05 -17.61
CA MET A 201 3.63 -5.88 -17.83
C MET A 201 3.34 -7.04 -18.78
N GLU A 202 2.19 -7.74 -18.61
CA GLU A 202 1.75 -8.82 -19.50
C GLU A 202 1.48 -8.34 -20.93
N GLU A 203 0.84 -7.17 -21.10
CA GLU A 203 0.61 -6.52 -22.40
C GLU A 203 1.94 -6.17 -23.13
N HIS A 204 3.06 -6.08 -22.38
CA HIS A 204 4.41 -5.82 -22.92
C HIS A 204 5.29 -7.08 -22.92
N GLU A 205 4.69 -8.27 -22.89
CA GLU A 205 5.34 -9.57 -23.00
C GLU A 205 6.34 -9.91 -21.86
N PHE A 206 6.14 -9.36 -20.67
CA PHE A 206 6.87 -9.76 -19.48
C PHE A 206 6.25 -10.98 -18.81
N LEU A 207 7.09 -11.94 -18.43
CA LEU A 207 6.72 -13.12 -17.65
C LEU A 207 6.74 -12.79 -16.15
N GLU A 208 5.61 -12.94 -15.43
CA GLU A 208 5.61 -12.90 -13.97
C GLU A 208 6.26 -14.16 -13.41
N VAL A 209 7.21 -13.99 -12.50
CA VAL A 209 7.93 -15.08 -11.86
C VAL A 209 7.94 -14.90 -10.35
N GLU A 210 8.25 -15.99 -9.64
CA GLU A 210 8.49 -15.98 -8.19
C GLU A 210 9.91 -16.48 -7.92
N THR A 211 10.67 -15.71 -7.16
CA THR A 211 12.01 -16.08 -6.71
C THR A 211 12.03 -16.27 -5.19
N PRO A 212 13.04 -16.91 -4.60
CA PRO A 212 13.09 -17.17 -3.17
C PRO A 212 12.99 -15.91 -2.32
N MET A 213 12.20 -15.95 -1.24
CA MET A 213 12.21 -14.92 -0.19
C MET A 213 13.28 -15.19 0.88
N LEU A 214 13.70 -16.45 1.05
CA LEU A 214 14.79 -16.84 1.93
C LEU A 214 16.06 -17.04 1.10
N HIS A 215 17.05 -16.23 1.36
CA HIS A 215 18.33 -16.24 0.67
C HIS A 215 19.44 -16.81 1.55
N PRO A 216 20.30 -17.67 1.04
CA PRO A 216 21.52 -18.07 1.75
C PRO A 216 22.56 -16.94 1.82
N ILE A 217 22.55 -16.04 0.84
CA ILE A 217 23.40 -14.85 0.75
C ILE A 217 22.50 -13.66 0.39
N PRO A 218 22.38 -12.63 1.24
CA PRO A 218 21.59 -11.45 0.93
C PRO A 218 22.33 -10.56 -0.08
N GLY A 219 21.61 -9.95 -1.02
CA GLY A 219 22.19 -9.09 -2.05
C GLY A 219 21.11 -8.43 -2.91
N GLY A 220 21.54 -7.66 -3.92
CA GLY A 220 20.66 -6.94 -4.84
C GLY A 220 20.27 -5.53 -4.38
N ALA A 221 20.65 -5.12 -3.17
CA ALA A 221 20.49 -3.75 -2.68
C ALA A 221 21.46 -3.49 -1.53
N THR A 222 21.67 -2.23 -1.18
CA THR A 222 22.41 -1.82 0.01
C THR A 222 21.38 -1.67 1.14
N ALA A 223 21.31 -2.65 2.03
CA ALA A 223 20.38 -2.66 3.17
C ALA A 223 20.77 -3.76 4.18
N ARG A 224 20.40 -3.57 5.44
CA ARG A 224 20.59 -4.56 6.49
C ARG A 224 19.51 -5.65 6.38
N PRO A 225 19.86 -6.96 6.27
CA PRO A 225 18.89 -8.04 6.21
C PRO A 225 18.32 -8.42 7.57
N PHE A 226 17.14 -9.09 7.56
CA PHE A 226 16.68 -9.90 8.69
C PHE A 226 17.30 -11.30 8.58
N GLU A 227 17.76 -11.84 9.70
CA GLU A 227 18.42 -13.13 9.79
C GLU A 227 17.48 -14.17 10.41
N THR A 228 17.59 -15.42 9.96
CA THR A 228 16.88 -16.58 10.51
C THR A 228 17.71 -17.84 10.35
N HIS A 229 17.32 -18.95 10.96
CA HIS A 229 18.04 -20.21 10.91
C HIS A 229 17.14 -21.34 10.37
N HIS A 230 17.63 -22.08 9.37
CA HIS A 230 16.95 -23.24 8.81
C HIS A 230 17.35 -24.51 9.58
N ASN A 231 16.51 -24.95 10.53
CA ASN A 231 16.84 -26.05 11.44
C ASN A 231 17.22 -27.37 10.75
N ALA A 232 16.52 -27.73 9.67
CA ALA A 232 16.77 -29.03 9.00
C ALA A 232 18.05 -29.04 8.18
N LEU A 233 18.50 -27.89 7.69
CA LEU A 233 19.74 -27.74 6.92
C LEU A 233 20.90 -27.26 7.79
N ASP A 234 20.64 -26.88 9.05
CA ASP A 234 21.61 -26.30 9.98
C ASP A 234 22.40 -25.15 9.35
N MET A 235 21.68 -24.19 8.76
CA MET A 235 22.28 -23.05 8.06
C MET A 235 21.51 -21.76 8.35
N ASP A 236 22.25 -20.66 8.43
CA ASP A 236 21.69 -19.33 8.52
C ASP A 236 21.16 -18.89 7.16
N MET A 237 20.04 -18.21 7.20
CA MET A 237 19.35 -17.65 6.02
C MET A 237 18.90 -16.23 6.30
N TYR A 238 18.61 -15.51 5.24
CA TYR A 238 18.23 -14.11 5.29
C TYR A 238 16.91 -13.89 4.57
N LEU A 239 16.03 -13.06 5.13
CA LEU A 239 14.91 -12.54 4.35
C LEU A 239 15.47 -11.60 3.27
N ARG A 240 15.03 -11.77 2.02
CA ARG A 240 15.57 -11.03 0.88
C ARG A 240 15.40 -9.53 1.03
N ILE A 241 16.42 -8.77 0.67
CA ILE A 241 16.39 -7.32 0.58
C ILE A 241 15.94 -6.84 -0.81
N ALA A 242 16.17 -7.67 -1.85
CA ALA A 242 15.74 -7.50 -3.23
C ALA A 242 15.75 -8.85 -3.96
N PRO A 243 14.94 -9.08 -5.01
CA PRO A 243 14.98 -10.27 -5.87
C PRO A 243 16.00 -10.19 -7.00
N GLU A 244 16.69 -9.07 -7.17
CA GLU A 244 17.55 -8.67 -8.30
C GLU A 244 18.47 -9.79 -8.79
N LEU A 245 19.31 -10.37 -7.90
CA LEU A 245 20.31 -11.36 -8.32
C LEU A 245 19.67 -12.66 -8.84
N TYR A 246 18.48 -13.01 -8.37
CA TYR A 246 17.73 -14.16 -8.89
C TYR A 246 17.05 -13.86 -10.22
N LEU A 247 16.49 -12.66 -10.39
CA LEU A 247 15.86 -12.26 -11.65
C LEU A 247 16.89 -12.16 -12.78
N LYS A 248 18.08 -11.65 -12.50
CA LYS A 248 19.20 -11.66 -13.48
C LYS A 248 19.63 -13.07 -13.86
N ARG A 249 19.64 -14.04 -12.93
CA ARG A 249 19.91 -15.46 -13.25
C ARG A 249 18.86 -16.03 -14.20
N LEU A 250 17.60 -15.59 -14.12
CA LEU A 250 16.56 -16.01 -15.07
C LEU A 250 16.80 -15.42 -16.46
N VAL A 251 17.31 -14.19 -16.56
CA VAL A 251 17.69 -13.58 -17.85
C VAL A 251 18.89 -14.31 -18.45
N VAL A 252 19.91 -14.68 -17.65
CA VAL A 252 21.00 -15.55 -18.08
C VAL A 252 20.45 -16.89 -18.60
N GLY A 253 19.39 -17.42 -17.96
CA GLY A 253 18.71 -18.65 -18.35
C GLY A 253 17.87 -18.56 -19.63
N GLY A 254 17.75 -17.37 -20.24
CA GLY A 254 17.07 -17.15 -21.51
C GLY A 254 15.64 -16.63 -21.42
N PHE A 255 15.20 -16.11 -20.28
CA PHE A 255 13.96 -15.35 -20.19
C PHE A 255 14.25 -13.87 -20.52
N ASP A 256 13.89 -13.42 -21.70
CA ASP A 256 14.22 -12.08 -22.17
C ASP A 256 13.54 -10.97 -21.35
N ARG A 257 12.33 -11.20 -20.82
CA ARG A 257 11.57 -10.23 -20.03
C ARG A 257 10.92 -10.90 -18.84
N VAL A 258 11.32 -10.52 -17.66
CA VAL A 258 10.78 -11.06 -16.41
C VAL A 258 10.41 -9.94 -15.45
N PHE A 259 9.38 -10.18 -14.62
CA PHE A 259 9.06 -9.29 -13.50
C PHE A 259 8.55 -10.10 -12.31
N GLU A 260 8.68 -9.51 -11.13
CA GLU A 260 8.13 -10.03 -9.89
C GLU A 260 7.50 -8.89 -9.10
N ILE A 261 6.26 -9.06 -8.61
CA ILE A 261 5.62 -8.16 -7.63
C ILE A 261 5.52 -8.92 -6.32
N ASN A 262 6.36 -8.57 -5.35
CA ASN A 262 6.42 -9.29 -4.09
C ASN A 262 7.02 -8.46 -2.95
N ARG A 263 7.14 -9.09 -1.77
CA ARG A 263 7.68 -8.48 -0.56
C ARG A 263 9.20 -8.51 -0.54
N ASN A 264 9.77 -7.39 -0.07
CA ASN A 264 11.17 -7.28 0.33
C ASN A 264 11.22 -6.84 1.79
N PHE A 265 12.34 -7.14 2.45
CA PHE A 265 12.53 -6.97 3.88
C PHE A 265 13.84 -6.22 4.13
N ARG A 266 13.78 -5.10 4.86
CA ARG A 266 14.96 -4.34 5.25
C ARG A 266 14.89 -4.03 6.73
N ASN A 267 15.90 -4.44 7.48
CA ASN A 267 15.99 -4.30 8.94
C ASN A 267 16.44 -2.88 9.31
N GLU A 268 15.61 -1.92 8.95
CA GLU A 268 15.84 -0.49 9.10
C GLU A 268 14.80 0.15 10.02
N GLY A 269 14.95 1.44 10.28
CA GLY A 269 14.04 2.20 11.14
C GLY A 269 12.63 2.37 10.55
N LEU A 270 11.64 2.53 11.43
CA LEU A 270 10.26 2.85 11.07
C LEU A 270 10.11 4.36 10.85
N SER A 271 9.53 4.75 9.71
CA SER A 271 9.21 6.16 9.42
C SER A 271 7.89 6.29 8.66
N VAL A 272 7.53 7.51 8.29
CA VAL A 272 6.39 7.76 7.39
C VAL A 272 6.64 7.27 5.96
N ARG A 273 7.90 7.00 5.60
CA ARG A 273 8.35 6.57 4.28
C ARG A 273 8.82 5.10 4.24
N HIS A 274 9.16 4.50 5.41
CA HIS A 274 9.78 3.19 5.51
C HIS A 274 9.00 2.25 6.43
N ASN A 275 8.79 1.03 5.97
CA ASN A 275 8.28 -0.10 6.73
C ASN A 275 9.24 -1.28 6.49
N PRO A 276 9.60 -2.07 7.51
CA PRO A 276 10.59 -3.14 7.37
C PRO A 276 10.22 -4.20 6.33
N GLU A 277 8.94 -4.35 6.06
CA GLU A 277 8.35 -5.20 5.03
C GLU A 277 7.54 -4.33 4.08
N PHE A 278 7.86 -4.36 2.77
CA PHE A 278 7.22 -3.53 1.77
C PHE A 278 7.10 -4.25 0.43
N THR A 279 6.25 -3.75 -0.45
CA THR A 279 6.00 -4.34 -1.76
C THR A 279 6.74 -3.57 -2.84
N MET A 280 7.49 -4.28 -3.67
CA MET A 280 8.12 -3.76 -4.88
C MET A 280 7.69 -4.56 -6.11
N MET A 281 7.74 -3.92 -7.27
CA MET A 281 7.86 -4.60 -8.55
C MET A 281 9.29 -4.45 -9.02
N GLU A 282 9.95 -5.55 -9.36
CA GLU A 282 11.21 -5.52 -10.11
C GLU A 282 11.03 -6.20 -11.45
N PHE A 283 11.61 -5.62 -12.52
CA PHE A 283 11.54 -6.16 -13.85
C PHE A 283 12.86 -5.98 -14.59
N TYR A 284 13.15 -6.94 -15.46
CA TYR A 284 14.38 -7.01 -16.24
C TYR A 284 14.04 -7.32 -17.69
N ALA A 285 14.67 -6.58 -18.62
CA ALA A 285 14.48 -6.76 -20.05
C ALA A 285 15.81 -6.87 -20.76
N ALA A 286 16.07 -8.00 -21.41
CA ALA A 286 17.23 -8.20 -22.25
C ALA A 286 17.19 -7.26 -23.46
N TYR A 287 18.39 -6.87 -23.95
CA TYR A 287 18.59 -5.99 -25.10
C TYR A 287 17.99 -4.60 -24.95
N THR A 288 17.91 -4.12 -23.69
CA THR A 288 17.49 -2.75 -23.35
C THR A 288 18.54 -2.05 -22.48
N GLU A 289 18.40 -0.74 -22.30
CA GLU A 289 19.30 0.11 -21.53
C GLU A 289 18.52 1.13 -20.69
N TYR A 290 19.16 1.89 -19.82
CA TYR A 290 18.52 2.74 -18.82
C TYR A 290 17.59 3.83 -19.41
N LYS A 291 17.82 4.35 -20.61
CA LYS A 291 16.93 5.33 -21.25
C LYS A 291 15.62 4.72 -21.71
N TRP A 292 15.69 3.47 -22.19
CA TRP A 292 14.49 2.69 -22.50
C TRP A 292 13.69 2.43 -21.22
N LEU A 293 14.37 2.04 -20.13
CA LEU A 293 13.72 1.82 -18.84
C LEU A 293 13.01 3.07 -18.32
N MET A 294 13.62 4.25 -18.42
CA MET A 294 12.97 5.50 -18.02
C MET A 294 11.66 5.71 -18.79
N ASN A 295 11.67 5.56 -20.10
CA ASN A 295 10.47 5.72 -20.93
C ASN A 295 9.41 4.67 -20.58
N PHE A 296 9.81 3.41 -20.43
CA PHE A 296 8.91 2.30 -20.09
C PHE A 296 8.27 2.49 -18.70
N THR A 297 9.04 2.91 -17.71
CA THR A 297 8.55 3.19 -16.36
C THR A 297 7.59 4.38 -16.35
N GLU A 298 7.89 5.44 -17.12
CA GLU A 298 7.01 6.59 -17.31
C GLU A 298 5.67 6.18 -17.93
N ASP A 299 5.70 5.35 -18.98
CA ASP A 299 4.50 4.84 -19.64
C ASP A 299 3.68 3.93 -18.71
N CYS A 300 4.33 3.06 -17.93
CA CYS A 300 3.67 2.23 -16.92
C CYS A 300 2.93 3.07 -15.87
N ILE A 301 3.61 4.06 -15.30
CA ILE A 301 3.00 4.94 -14.27
C ILE A 301 1.84 5.73 -14.86
N ARG A 302 1.96 6.24 -16.08
CA ARG A 302 0.87 6.95 -16.78
C ARG A 302 -0.33 6.06 -17.06
N ASP A 303 -0.11 4.87 -17.58
CA ASP A 303 -1.17 3.92 -17.91
C ASP A 303 -1.95 3.52 -16.65
N VAL A 304 -1.24 3.10 -15.60
CA VAL A 304 -1.85 2.74 -14.32
C VAL A 304 -2.62 3.91 -13.71
N THR A 305 -2.03 5.11 -13.72
CA THR A 305 -2.69 6.33 -13.22
C THR A 305 -3.98 6.61 -13.99
N LYS A 306 -3.94 6.52 -15.32
CA LYS A 306 -5.11 6.74 -16.18
C LYS A 306 -6.21 5.73 -15.93
N ARG A 307 -5.87 4.45 -15.79
CA ARG A 307 -6.83 3.36 -15.50
C ARG A 307 -7.49 3.53 -14.13
N ILE A 308 -6.77 4.03 -13.12
CA ILE A 308 -7.26 4.18 -11.73
C ILE A 308 -8.04 5.48 -11.53
N LEU A 309 -7.48 6.62 -11.97
CA LEU A 309 -8.02 7.96 -11.68
C LEU A 309 -8.83 8.54 -12.83
N GLY A 310 -8.75 7.97 -14.04
CA GLY A 310 -9.36 8.52 -15.25
C GLY A 310 -8.68 9.80 -15.77
N THR A 311 -7.63 10.27 -15.10
CA THR A 311 -6.88 11.49 -15.45
C THR A 311 -5.39 11.26 -15.18
N LEU A 312 -4.53 12.07 -15.82
CA LEU A 312 -3.08 12.14 -15.57
C LEU A 312 -2.70 13.31 -14.65
N LYS A 313 -3.67 14.07 -14.15
CA LYS A 313 -3.47 15.11 -13.14
C LYS A 313 -3.79 14.53 -11.77
N VAL A 314 -2.75 14.23 -11.01
CA VAL A 314 -2.83 13.56 -9.71
C VAL A 314 -2.83 14.63 -8.62
N LYS A 315 -3.90 14.65 -7.83
CA LYS A 315 -3.93 15.46 -6.61
C LYS A 315 -3.19 14.68 -5.52
N TYR A 316 -2.14 15.31 -4.98
CA TYR A 316 -1.40 14.75 -3.86
C TYR A 316 -1.13 15.85 -2.82
N GLN A 317 -1.65 15.66 -1.62
CA GLN A 317 -1.70 16.67 -0.58
C GLN A 317 -2.37 17.96 -1.14
N ASP A 318 -1.78 19.13 -0.95
CA ASP A 318 -2.35 20.39 -1.42
C ASP A 318 -1.95 20.77 -2.85
N LYS A 319 -1.25 19.88 -3.58
CA LYS A 319 -0.71 20.17 -4.91
C LYS A 319 -1.25 19.19 -5.96
N THR A 320 -1.16 19.60 -7.21
CA THR A 320 -1.46 18.75 -8.38
C THR A 320 -0.18 18.43 -9.11
N ILE A 321 0.07 17.16 -9.36
CA ILE A 321 1.18 16.64 -10.16
C ILE A 321 0.65 16.30 -11.54
N ASP A 322 1.32 16.79 -12.59
CA ASP A 322 0.87 16.67 -13.98
C ASP A 322 1.73 15.63 -14.72
N PHE A 323 1.19 14.42 -14.87
CA PHE A 323 1.83 13.32 -15.61
C PHE A 323 1.62 13.41 -17.14
N GLU A 324 0.90 14.41 -17.65
CA GLU A 324 0.81 14.66 -19.09
C GLU A 324 2.12 15.22 -19.66
N LYS A 325 2.90 15.91 -18.81
CA LYS A 325 4.22 16.44 -19.16
C LYS A 325 5.28 15.36 -19.19
N PRO A 326 6.30 15.45 -20.05
CA PRO A 326 7.49 14.61 -19.95
C PRO A 326 8.14 14.72 -18.57
N PHE A 327 8.58 13.61 -18.02
CA PHE A 327 9.32 13.62 -16.76
C PHE A 327 10.70 14.25 -16.97
N GLU A 328 11.08 15.15 -16.09
CA GLU A 328 12.36 15.85 -16.18
C GLU A 328 13.53 14.88 -15.95
N ARG A 329 14.69 15.17 -16.55
CA ARG A 329 15.91 14.38 -16.37
C ARG A 329 17.05 15.31 -16.01
N LEU A 330 17.65 15.10 -14.85
CA LEU A 330 18.73 15.92 -14.30
C LEU A 330 19.82 15.02 -13.73
N THR A 331 21.07 15.43 -13.85
CA THR A 331 22.17 14.85 -13.05
C THR A 331 22.07 15.31 -11.60
N LEU A 332 22.82 14.66 -10.68
CA LEU A 332 22.90 15.11 -9.27
C LEU A 332 23.31 16.58 -9.18
N VAL A 333 24.33 16.98 -9.94
CA VAL A 333 24.84 18.36 -9.93
C VAL A 333 23.83 19.35 -10.45
N GLU A 334 23.16 19.04 -11.57
CA GLU A 334 22.08 19.89 -12.12
C GLU A 334 20.91 20.04 -11.15
N ALA A 335 20.51 18.96 -10.48
CA ALA A 335 19.44 18.98 -9.49
C ALA A 335 19.82 19.86 -8.28
N ILE A 336 21.03 19.70 -7.74
CA ILE A 336 21.50 20.54 -6.64
C ILE A 336 21.51 22.02 -7.05
N MET A 337 22.08 22.37 -8.23
CA MET A 337 22.10 23.75 -8.70
C MET A 337 20.70 24.33 -8.92
N LYS A 338 19.76 23.54 -9.41
CA LYS A 338 18.38 23.96 -9.67
C LYS A 338 17.62 24.25 -8.38
N TYR A 339 17.76 23.41 -7.37
CA TYR A 339 16.97 23.48 -6.14
C TYR A 339 17.69 24.17 -4.97
N SER A 340 19.01 24.39 -5.11
CA SER A 340 19.86 25.08 -4.12
C SER A 340 20.84 26.02 -4.81
N SER A 341 20.33 27.17 -5.23
CA SER A 341 21.06 28.19 -6.04
C SER A 341 22.30 28.79 -5.36
N GLN A 342 22.60 28.39 -4.11
CA GLN A 342 23.80 28.81 -3.39
C GLN A 342 25.07 28.12 -3.86
N PHE A 343 24.97 27.05 -4.63
CA PHE A 343 26.12 26.29 -5.14
C PHE A 343 26.41 26.59 -6.58
N SER A 344 27.69 26.63 -6.92
CA SER A 344 28.19 26.65 -8.31
C SER A 344 28.69 25.27 -8.71
N GLU A 345 28.72 24.97 -10.01
CA GLU A 345 29.25 23.72 -10.54
C GLU A 345 30.70 23.46 -10.09
N ALA A 346 31.53 24.49 -10.04
CA ALA A 346 32.90 24.37 -9.56
C ALA A 346 32.98 23.90 -8.08
N GLN A 347 32.08 24.39 -7.21
CA GLN A 347 31.99 23.96 -5.83
C GLN A 347 31.47 22.53 -5.69
N LEU A 348 30.55 22.13 -6.56
CA LEU A 348 30.00 20.77 -6.56
C LEU A 348 30.95 19.72 -7.13
N ASN A 349 32.01 20.13 -7.78
CA ASN A 349 33.12 19.28 -8.24
C ASN A 349 34.38 19.39 -7.32
N ASP A 350 34.30 20.07 -6.20
CA ASP A 350 35.36 20.22 -5.20
C ASP A 350 34.98 19.38 -3.95
N ILE A 351 35.67 18.27 -3.77
CA ILE A 351 35.42 17.36 -2.65
C ILE A 351 35.65 18.00 -1.29
N ASP A 352 36.67 18.87 -1.14
CA ASP A 352 36.99 19.50 0.11
C ASP A 352 35.93 20.54 0.50
N PHE A 353 35.37 21.22 -0.50
CA PHE A 353 34.24 22.13 -0.30
C PHE A 353 33.01 21.37 0.19
N ILE A 354 32.60 20.28 -0.49
CA ILE A 354 31.42 19.51 -0.12
C ILE A 354 31.61 18.86 1.26
N LYS A 355 32.76 18.26 1.53
CA LYS A 355 33.12 17.67 2.83
C LYS A 355 32.97 18.71 3.96
N SER A 356 33.52 19.92 3.76
CA SER A 356 33.38 20.99 4.73
C SER A 356 31.96 21.46 4.95
N TYR A 357 31.14 21.50 3.88
CA TYR A 357 29.74 21.88 3.95
C TYR A 357 28.90 20.84 4.71
N LEU A 358 29.03 19.56 4.34
CA LEU A 358 28.31 18.45 4.95
C LEU A 358 28.66 18.30 6.45
N SER A 359 29.94 18.39 6.79
CA SER A 359 30.38 18.33 8.20
C SER A 359 29.77 19.43 9.05
N LYS A 360 29.60 20.66 8.53
CA LYS A 360 28.91 21.77 9.23
C LYS A 360 27.43 21.50 9.44
N ASN A 361 26.81 20.65 8.60
CA ASN A 361 25.41 20.25 8.70
C ASN A 361 25.23 18.92 9.47
N GLY A 362 26.30 18.36 10.04
CA GLY A 362 26.25 17.15 10.86
C GLY A 362 26.41 15.85 10.09
N GLU A 363 26.64 15.92 8.77
CA GLU A 363 26.84 14.77 7.90
C GLU A 363 28.34 14.50 7.72
N ASN A 364 28.76 13.26 8.04
CA ASN A 364 30.16 12.83 7.88
C ASN A 364 30.21 11.48 7.19
N LEU A 365 30.95 11.39 6.10
CA LEU A 365 31.20 10.14 5.38
C LEU A 365 32.56 9.56 5.81
N PRO A 366 32.76 8.23 5.59
CA PRO A 366 34.06 7.61 5.77
C PRO A 366 35.17 8.33 4.97
N ASP A 367 36.40 8.35 5.47
CA ASP A 367 37.53 9.02 4.80
C ASP A 367 37.88 8.40 3.43
N SER A 368 37.44 7.17 3.18
CA SER A 368 37.59 6.46 1.90
C SER A 368 36.57 6.87 0.83
N SER A 369 35.58 7.70 1.18
CA SER A 369 34.54 8.11 0.25
C SER A 369 35.07 9.08 -0.79
N GLY A 370 34.66 8.86 -2.06
CA GLY A 370 35.02 9.71 -3.18
C GLY A 370 34.06 10.88 -3.37
N LEU A 371 34.33 11.69 -4.40
CA LEU A 371 33.52 12.87 -4.75
C LEU A 371 32.03 12.52 -4.96
N GLY A 372 31.76 11.41 -5.64
CA GLY A 372 30.40 11.02 -5.96
C GLY A 372 29.55 10.67 -4.75
N ALA A 373 30.12 10.02 -3.73
CA ALA A 373 29.45 9.77 -2.48
C ALA A 373 29.07 11.07 -1.76
N TYR A 374 29.98 12.05 -1.74
CA TYR A 374 29.72 13.38 -1.19
C TYR A 374 28.66 14.15 -1.98
N GLN A 375 28.65 14.06 -3.31
CA GLN A 375 27.62 14.65 -4.17
C GLN A 375 26.25 14.03 -3.90
N LEU A 376 26.17 12.71 -3.69
CA LEU A 376 24.93 12.02 -3.38
C LEU A 376 24.34 12.52 -2.05
N VAL A 377 25.12 12.52 -0.97
CA VAL A 377 24.64 13.00 0.34
C VAL A 377 24.25 14.47 0.29
N LEU A 378 24.97 15.30 -0.47
CA LEU A 378 24.59 16.70 -0.66
C LEU A 378 23.27 16.85 -1.43
N PHE A 379 23.04 16.00 -2.44
CA PHE A 379 21.78 15.97 -3.17
C PHE A 379 20.60 15.57 -2.24
N GLU A 380 20.76 14.54 -1.43
CA GLU A 380 19.75 14.08 -0.46
C GLU A 380 19.40 15.20 0.53
N LEU A 381 20.41 15.92 1.01
CA LEU A 381 20.23 17.03 1.96
C LEU A 381 19.55 18.25 1.33
N GLU A 382 19.94 18.63 0.10
CA GLU A 382 19.63 19.93 -0.46
C GLU A 382 18.55 19.93 -1.56
N ALA A 383 18.35 18.83 -2.27
CA ALA A 383 17.52 18.78 -3.46
C ALA A 383 16.38 17.74 -3.39
N GLU A 384 16.62 16.57 -2.87
CA GLU A 384 15.67 15.43 -2.93
C GLU A 384 14.26 15.81 -2.48
N ALA A 385 14.11 16.39 -1.28
CA ALA A 385 12.81 16.74 -0.73
C ALA A 385 12.07 17.83 -1.54
N LYS A 386 12.75 18.53 -2.44
CA LYS A 386 12.23 19.60 -3.29
C LYS A 386 11.76 19.10 -4.66
N LEU A 387 12.06 17.84 -5.03
CA LEU A 387 11.66 17.20 -6.28
C LEU A 387 10.16 16.86 -6.25
N TRP A 388 9.31 17.85 -6.48
CA TRP A 388 7.86 17.64 -6.39
C TRP A 388 7.27 17.03 -7.66
N ASP A 389 7.60 17.61 -8.81
CA ASP A 389 7.19 17.08 -10.11
C ASP A 389 8.04 15.87 -10.50
N PRO A 390 7.52 14.94 -11.34
CA PRO A 390 8.24 13.75 -11.74
C PRO A 390 9.60 14.09 -12.35
N THR A 391 10.67 13.65 -11.71
CA THR A 391 12.05 13.96 -12.08
C THR A 391 12.92 12.73 -11.97
N TYR A 392 13.57 12.33 -13.06
CA TYR A 392 14.65 11.37 -13.07
C TYR A 392 15.95 12.07 -12.69
N ILE A 393 16.62 11.54 -11.67
CA ILE A 393 18.04 11.84 -11.44
C ILE A 393 18.83 10.76 -12.12
N ILE A 394 19.78 11.14 -12.98
CA ILE A 394 20.52 10.25 -13.87
C ILE A 394 22.02 10.35 -13.62
N ASP A 395 22.76 9.39 -14.21
CA ASP A 395 24.22 9.39 -14.23
C ASP A 395 24.85 9.35 -12.82
N TYR A 396 24.35 8.43 -11.98
CA TYR A 396 24.87 8.23 -10.62
C TYR A 396 26.34 7.83 -10.61
N PRO A 397 27.11 8.26 -9.61
CA PRO A 397 28.51 7.87 -9.48
C PRO A 397 28.70 6.35 -9.38
N THR A 398 29.77 5.84 -10.01
CA THR A 398 30.09 4.41 -10.03
C THR A 398 30.35 3.85 -8.64
N GLU A 399 30.95 4.63 -7.74
CA GLU A 399 31.27 4.22 -6.38
C GLU A 399 30.04 3.91 -5.51
N VAL A 400 28.88 4.52 -5.80
CA VAL A 400 27.61 4.30 -5.10
C VAL A 400 26.63 3.42 -5.89
N SER A 401 27.08 2.76 -6.95
CA SER A 401 26.26 1.98 -7.88
C SER A 401 26.89 0.62 -8.20
N PRO A 402 27.01 -0.29 -7.22
CA PRO A 402 27.84 -1.51 -7.37
C PRO A 402 27.30 -2.53 -8.39
N LEU A 403 26.03 -2.47 -8.77
CA LEU A 403 25.39 -3.41 -9.70
C LEU A 403 25.09 -2.81 -11.08
N ALA A 404 25.30 -1.48 -11.22
CA ALA A 404 25.04 -0.76 -12.46
C ALA A 404 26.28 -0.72 -13.36
N ARG A 405 26.05 -0.80 -14.68
CA ARG A 405 27.08 -0.67 -15.69
C ARG A 405 27.66 0.76 -15.69
N ALA A 406 28.98 0.90 -15.73
CA ALA A 406 29.62 2.19 -15.95
C ALA A 406 29.33 2.69 -17.38
N SER A 407 29.28 4.02 -17.56
CA SER A 407 29.10 4.63 -18.86
C SER A 407 30.36 4.37 -19.75
N ASP A 408 30.13 4.05 -21.01
CA ASP A 408 31.21 3.81 -21.99
C ASP A 408 32.03 5.08 -22.27
N THR A 409 31.49 6.26 -21.99
CA THR A 409 32.13 7.55 -22.24
C THR A 409 32.77 8.18 -21.01
N ASN A 410 32.31 7.80 -19.80
CA ASN A 410 32.83 8.31 -18.55
C ASN A 410 32.70 7.26 -17.44
N ASN A 411 33.77 6.59 -17.11
CA ASN A 411 33.81 5.52 -16.10
C ASN A 411 33.51 6.00 -14.65
N ALA A 412 33.47 7.30 -14.40
CA ALA A 412 33.11 7.85 -13.07
C ALA A 412 31.62 7.81 -12.80
N ILE A 413 30.78 7.64 -13.82
CA ILE A 413 29.33 7.56 -13.73
C ILE A 413 28.80 6.25 -14.28
N THR A 414 27.59 5.89 -13.85
CA THR A 414 26.85 4.70 -14.31
C THR A 414 25.63 5.08 -15.13
N GLU A 415 25.18 4.19 -15.95
CA GLU A 415 23.91 4.25 -16.66
C GLU A 415 22.76 3.90 -15.69
N ARG A 416 22.53 4.75 -14.65
CA ARG A 416 21.54 4.58 -13.58
C ARG A 416 20.67 5.81 -13.46
N PHE A 417 19.43 5.57 -13.10
CA PHE A 417 18.48 6.63 -12.72
C PHE A 417 17.73 6.27 -11.45
N GLU A 418 17.26 7.29 -10.76
CA GLU A 418 16.17 7.19 -9.78
C GLU A 418 15.07 8.18 -10.14
N LEU A 419 13.81 7.74 -10.04
CA LEU A 419 12.63 8.58 -10.28
C LEU A 419 12.11 9.11 -8.96
N PHE A 420 12.06 10.42 -8.83
CA PHE A 420 11.47 11.12 -7.69
C PHE A 420 10.13 11.75 -8.06
N ILE A 421 9.14 11.61 -7.19
CA ILE A 421 7.85 12.30 -7.27
C ILE A 421 7.43 12.69 -5.84
N ALA A 422 7.03 13.93 -5.65
CA ALA A 422 6.63 14.48 -4.35
C ALA A 422 7.72 14.30 -3.26
N GLY A 423 9.00 14.51 -3.63
CA GLY A 423 10.16 14.40 -2.76
C GLY A 423 10.41 12.97 -2.26
N ARG A 424 10.06 11.96 -3.07
CA ARG A 424 10.25 10.54 -2.73
C ARG A 424 10.69 9.76 -3.95
N GLU A 425 11.68 8.91 -3.77
CA GLU A 425 12.05 7.89 -4.75
C GLU A 425 10.87 6.94 -4.99
N ILE A 426 10.46 6.82 -6.25
CA ILE A 426 9.39 5.92 -6.71
C ILE A 426 9.97 4.71 -7.44
N ALA A 427 11.05 4.91 -8.20
CA ALA A 427 11.71 3.84 -8.95
C ALA A 427 13.21 4.08 -9.02
N ASN A 428 13.98 2.98 -9.15
CA ASN A 428 15.41 2.95 -9.35
C ASN A 428 15.71 1.91 -10.45
N GLY A 429 16.50 2.29 -11.45
CA GLY A 429 16.82 1.39 -12.55
C GLY A 429 18.14 1.75 -13.22
N PHE A 430 18.70 0.77 -13.90
CA PHE A 430 19.99 0.94 -14.57
C PHE A 430 20.21 -0.09 -15.70
N SER A 431 21.16 0.23 -16.57
CA SER A 431 21.78 -0.79 -17.43
C SER A 431 22.59 -1.72 -16.54
N GLU A 432 22.33 -3.01 -16.62
CA GLU A 432 22.92 -4.01 -15.73
C GLU A 432 24.40 -4.21 -16.01
N LEU A 433 25.20 -4.32 -14.95
CA LEU A 433 26.58 -4.74 -15.07
C LEU A 433 26.63 -6.22 -15.48
N ASN A 434 27.08 -6.49 -16.68
CA ASN A 434 27.18 -7.83 -17.26
C ASN A 434 28.60 -8.34 -17.44
N ASP A 435 29.64 -7.57 -17.03
CA ASP A 435 31.02 -8.00 -16.94
C ASP A 435 31.25 -8.70 -15.58
N ALA A 436 31.42 -10.03 -15.64
CA ALA A 436 31.62 -10.86 -14.45
C ALA A 436 32.90 -10.48 -13.66
N GLU A 437 33.99 -10.06 -14.35
CA GLU A 437 35.23 -9.67 -13.67
C GLU A 437 35.10 -8.33 -12.95
N ASP A 438 34.42 -7.36 -13.58
CA ASP A 438 34.12 -6.06 -12.92
C ASP A 438 33.18 -6.26 -11.75
N GLN A 439 32.12 -7.06 -11.92
CA GLN A 439 31.18 -7.37 -10.83
C GLN A 439 31.88 -8.04 -9.64
N ALA A 440 32.77 -8.98 -9.89
CA ALA A 440 33.57 -9.63 -8.84
C ALA A 440 34.41 -8.63 -8.05
N LYS A 441 35.07 -7.68 -8.74
CA LYS A 441 35.86 -6.60 -8.10
C LYS A 441 34.97 -5.71 -7.23
N ARG A 442 33.79 -5.31 -7.73
CA ARG A 442 32.86 -4.46 -6.97
C ARG A 442 32.33 -5.18 -5.75
N PHE A 443 32.01 -6.48 -5.84
CA PHE A 443 31.63 -7.26 -4.64
C PHE A 443 32.77 -7.35 -3.62
N GLN A 444 34.04 -7.50 -4.06
CA GLN A 444 35.18 -7.46 -3.15
C GLN A 444 35.31 -6.10 -2.43
N MET A 445 35.06 -5.00 -3.12
CA MET A 445 35.03 -3.67 -2.50
C MET A 445 33.89 -3.54 -1.48
N GLN A 446 32.71 -4.10 -1.75
CA GLN A 446 31.59 -4.15 -0.81
C GLN A 446 31.92 -4.97 0.44
N VAL A 447 32.55 -6.13 0.28
CA VAL A 447 33.03 -6.95 1.41
C VAL A 447 34.05 -6.18 2.25
N ALA A 448 34.99 -5.48 1.64
CA ALA A 448 35.95 -4.65 2.35
C ALA A 448 35.29 -3.48 3.13
N ALA A 449 34.25 -2.86 2.57
CA ALA A 449 33.46 -1.85 3.26
C ALA A 449 32.72 -2.46 4.45
N LYS A 450 32.15 -3.66 4.30
CA LYS A 450 31.48 -4.40 5.36
C LYS A 450 32.45 -4.75 6.51
N ASP A 451 33.64 -5.22 6.20
CA ASP A 451 34.68 -5.52 7.18
C ASP A 451 35.17 -4.23 7.90
N ALA A 452 35.04 -3.08 7.27
CA ALA A 452 35.30 -1.77 7.85
C ALA A 452 34.14 -1.20 8.70
N GLY A 453 32.99 -1.93 8.79
CA GLY A 453 31.86 -1.57 9.65
C GLY A 453 30.61 -1.08 8.92
N ASP A 454 30.57 -1.12 7.61
CA ASP A 454 29.34 -0.82 6.84
C ASP A 454 28.40 -2.04 6.86
N GLU A 455 27.40 -2.01 7.78
CA GLU A 455 26.47 -3.12 7.94
C GLU A 455 25.51 -3.29 6.73
N GLU A 456 25.38 -2.30 5.88
CA GLU A 456 24.49 -2.30 4.70
C GLU A 456 25.21 -2.79 3.43
N ALA A 457 26.54 -2.85 3.42
CA ALA A 457 27.32 -3.32 2.29
C ALA A 457 27.01 -4.78 1.95
N MET A 458 27.08 -5.09 0.64
CA MET A 458 26.72 -6.40 0.09
C MET A 458 27.73 -7.48 0.42
N TYR A 459 27.27 -8.73 0.40
CA TYR A 459 28.08 -9.93 0.49
C TYR A 459 28.60 -10.34 -0.89
N TYR A 460 29.66 -11.17 -0.94
CA TYR A 460 30.15 -11.78 -2.15
C TYR A 460 29.30 -13.00 -2.52
N ASP A 461 28.57 -12.93 -3.63
CA ASP A 461 27.78 -14.05 -4.17
C ASP A 461 28.56 -14.73 -5.32
N ALA A 462 29.31 -15.79 -4.98
CA ALA A 462 30.11 -16.55 -5.95
C ALA A 462 29.25 -17.27 -7.01
N ASP A 463 28.02 -17.65 -6.66
CA ASP A 463 27.10 -18.30 -7.59
C ASP A 463 26.53 -17.30 -8.60
N PHE A 464 26.28 -16.06 -8.18
CA PHE A 464 25.90 -15.00 -9.10
C PHE A 464 27.03 -14.65 -10.07
N ILE A 465 28.28 -14.55 -9.60
CA ILE A 465 29.42 -14.35 -10.49
C ILE A 465 29.51 -15.48 -11.53
N ARG A 466 29.39 -16.75 -11.10
CA ARG A 466 29.34 -17.90 -12.00
C ARG A 466 28.21 -17.79 -13.03
N ALA A 467 27.03 -17.30 -12.63
CA ALA A 467 25.93 -17.06 -13.56
C ALA A 467 26.31 -16.03 -14.63
N LEU A 468 26.94 -14.91 -14.24
CA LEU A 468 27.41 -13.90 -15.18
C LEU A 468 28.47 -14.44 -16.15
N GLU A 469 29.32 -15.39 -15.72
CA GLU A 469 30.32 -16.04 -16.58
C GLU A 469 29.68 -16.88 -17.70
N TYR A 470 28.42 -17.34 -17.54
CA TYR A 470 27.65 -17.94 -18.63
C TYR A 470 27.11 -16.92 -19.64
N GLY A 471 27.13 -15.63 -19.30
CA GLY A 471 26.76 -14.51 -20.16
C GLY A 471 25.38 -13.94 -19.84
N LEU A 472 25.35 -12.77 -19.23
CA LEU A 472 24.15 -11.93 -19.14
C LEU A 472 24.09 -11.06 -20.41
N PRO A 473 23.04 -11.15 -21.24
CA PRO A 473 22.93 -10.23 -22.39
C PRO A 473 22.84 -8.77 -21.86
N PRO A 474 23.10 -7.76 -22.71
CA PRO A 474 22.80 -6.38 -22.35
C PRO A 474 21.39 -6.29 -21.84
N THR A 475 21.21 -5.85 -20.58
CA THR A 475 19.92 -5.93 -19.88
C THR A 475 19.68 -4.62 -19.13
N GLY A 476 18.47 -4.14 -19.19
CA GLY A 476 17.99 -3.08 -18.30
C GLY A 476 17.14 -3.67 -17.19
N GLY A 477 17.36 -3.22 -15.95
CA GLY A 477 16.57 -3.60 -14.78
C GLY A 477 16.04 -2.41 -14.00
N CYS A 478 14.85 -2.53 -13.44
CA CYS A 478 14.22 -1.46 -12.67
C CYS A 478 13.35 -2.00 -11.53
N GLY A 479 13.49 -1.40 -10.36
CA GLY A 479 12.63 -1.59 -9.20
C GLY A 479 11.66 -0.42 -9.04
N VAL A 480 10.38 -0.72 -8.82
CA VAL A 480 9.31 0.27 -8.55
C VAL A 480 8.71 0.03 -7.17
N GLY A 481 8.75 1.02 -6.31
CA GLY A 481 8.16 0.98 -4.97
C GLY A 481 6.63 1.06 -5.03
N ILE A 482 5.96 -0.10 -4.98
CA ILE A 482 4.49 -0.19 -5.08
C ILE A 482 3.81 0.61 -3.96
N ASP A 483 4.28 0.49 -2.73
CA ASP A 483 3.67 1.20 -1.59
C ASP A 483 3.73 2.72 -1.80
N ARG A 484 4.86 3.24 -2.28
CA ARG A 484 5.04 4.68 -2.56
C ARG A 484 4.16 5.15 -3.73
N LEU A 485 4.04 4.34 -4.79
CA LEU A 485 3.12 4.64 -5.90
C LEU A 485 1.65 4.65 -5.42
N VAL A 486 1.25 3.70 -4.58
CA VAL A 486 -0.09 3.67 -4.00
C VAL A 486 -0.34 4.90 -3.12
N MET A 487 0.63 5.30 -2.28
CA MET A 487 0.52 6.53 -1.49
C MET A 487 0.22 7.74 -2.37
N LEU A 488 0.94 7.87 -3.48
CA LEU A 488 0.77 8.96 -4.43
C LEU A 488 -0.63 8.95 -5.07
N LEU A 489 -1.08 7.80 -5.57
CA LEU A 489 -2.35 7.67 -6.30
C LEU A 489 -3.60 7.63 -5.39
N THR A 490 -3.41 7.51 -4.08
CA THR A 490 -4.51 7.50 -3.08
C THR A 490 -4.46 8.69 -2.12
N ASP A 491 -3.61 9.68 -2.39
CA ASP A 491 -3.40 10.86 -1.52
C ASP A 491 -3.10 10.48 -0.06
N SER A 492 -2.26 9.47 0.13
CA SER A 492 -1.90 8.94 1.46
C SER A 492 -0.54 9.47 1.91
N PRO A 493 -0.44 10.21 3.04
CA PRO A 493 0.81 10.84 3.46
C PRO A 493 1.83 9.86 4.05
N SER A 494 1.40 8.71 4.55
CA SER A 494 2.24 7.72 5.23
C SER A 494 2.13 6.34 4.58
N ILE A 495 3.25 5.61 4.54
CA ILE A 495 3.28 4.21 4.07
C ILE A 495 2.36 3.31 4.90
N ARG A 496 2.12 3.64 6.18
CA ARG A 496 1.20 2.92 7.07
C ARG A 496 -0.26 3.04 6.64
N ASP A 497 -0.60 4.08 5.89
CA ASP A 497 -1.97 4.26 5.38
C ASP A 497 -2.30 3.27 4.26
N VAL A 498 -1.28 2.80 3.54
CA VAL A 498 -1.43 1.92 2.38
C VAL A 498 -1.00 0.47 2.63
N ILE A 499 -0.52 0.14 3.82
CA ILE A 499 -0.25 -1.21 4.29
C ILE A 499 -1.37 -1.62 5.26
N LEU A 500 -2.01 -2.77 5.02
CA LEU A 500 -3.15 -3.23 5.85
C LEU A 500 -2.76 -3.35 7.32
N PHE A 501 -1.67 -4.01 7.60
CA PHE A 501 -1.14 -4.22 8.96
C PHE A 501 0.32 -3.79 8.99
N PRO A 502 0.61 -2.49 9.18
CA PRO A 502 1.97 -1.99 9.25
C PRO A 502 2.65 -2.45 10.54
N HIS A 503 3.98 -2.57 10.50
CA HIS A 503 4.74 -2.82 11.72
C HIS A 503 4.61 -1.65 12.70
N MET A 504 4.36 -1.99 13.97
CA MET A 504 4.19 -1.02 15.05
C MET A 504 5.05 -1.45 16.24
N ARG A 505 5.47 -0.50 17.07
CA ARG A 505 6.08 -0.83 18.36
C ARG A 505 5.04 -1.55 19.23
N ALA A 506 5.49 -2.45 20.10
CA ALA A 506 4.61 -3.06 21.09
C ALA A 506 3.95 -1.99 21.97
N GLU A 507 2.72 -2.27 22.46
CA GLU A 507 1.99 -1.43 23.44
C GLU A 507 2.69 -1.43 24.79
#